data_b1b9f57da655f8e7d16ad997327a8e20
#
_entry.id   b1b9f57da655f8e7d16ad997327a8e20
#
_cell.length_a   1.000
_cell.length_b   1.000
_cell.length_c   1.000
_cell.angle_alpha   90.00
_cell.angle_beta   90.00
_cell.angle_gamma   90.00
#
_symmetry.space_group_name_H-M   'P 1'
#
loop_
_entity.id
_entity.type
_entity.pdbx_description
1 polymer ?
#
loop_
_entity_poly.entity_id
_entity_poly.type
_entity_poly.pdbx_seq_one_letter_code
_entity_poly.pdbx_strand_id
1 'polypeptide(L)'
;SLSDKFCVDRHKIHFYELVKNKLDITFANEEEMMSLINAKTFQEVISFSKEIKKLIVITRGEKGAVSIKEGNVTEVGIKKNLNIVDLTGAGDLFAAGYLHGILNNFSTEDCLKKGTEMSSKVIQQIGARLNWNGY
;
A
#
# COMPACT_ATOMS: atom_id res chain seq x y z
N SER A 1 5.16 -4.08 5.85
CA SER A 1 3.84 -4.47 5.38
C SER A 1 3.07 -5.23 6.48
N LEU A 2 1.75 -5.08 6.49
CA LEU A 2 0.88 -5.77 7.46
C LEU A 2 0.58 -7.23 7.06
N SER A 3 1.10 -7.72 5.97
CA SER A 3 0.98 -9.08 5.45
C SER A 3 -0.41 -9.41 4.88
N ASP A 4 -1.40 -9.67 5.74
CA ASP A 4 -2.77 -9.94 5.32
C ASP A 4 -3.76 -9.63 6.44
N LYS A 5 -5.05 -9.56 6.07
CA LYS A 5 -6.13 -9.24 6.99
C LYS A 5 -6.24 -10.24 8.15
N PHE A 6 -6.04 -11.54 7.89
CA PHE A 6 -6.13 -12.55 8.93
C PHE A 6 -5.03 -12.40 9.98
N CYS A 7 -3.83 -12.05 9.54
CA CYS A 7 -2.72 -11.77 10.44
C CYS A 7 -3.01 -10.53 11.29
N VAL A 8 -3.55 -9.48 10.69
CA VAL A 8 -3.96 -8.25 11.40
C VAL A 8 -5.06 -8.56 12.42
N ASP A 9 -6.08 -9.32 12.05
CA ASP A 9 -7.18 -9.69 12.95
C ASP A 9 -6.68 -10.47 14.17
N ARG A 10 -5.70 -11.36 13.96
CA ARG A 10 -5.15 -12.22 15.02
C ARG A 10 -4.24 -11.46 15.98
N HIS A 11 -3.52 -10.44 15.51
CA HIS A 11 -2.50 -9.72 16.28
C HIS A 11 -2.75 -8.20 16.29
N LYS A 12 -4.02 -7.80 16.34
CA LYS A 12 -4.46 -6.42 16.18
C LYS A 12 -3.74 -5.42 17.10
N ILE A 13 -3.68 -5.72 18.40
CA ILE A 13 -3.06 -4.82 19.38
C ILE A 13 -1.58 -4.61 19.06
N HIS A 14 -0.89 -5.68 18.73
CA HIS A 14 0.53 -5.64 18.41
C HIS A 14 0.81 -4.82 17.15
N PHE A 15 0.06 -5.05 16.08
CA PHE A 15 0.19 -4.28 14.84
C PHE A 15 -0.17 -2.81 15.03
N TYR A 16 -1.19 -2.53 15.83
CA TYR A 16 -1.59 -1.15 16.15
C TYR A 16 -0.43 -0.39 16.79
N GLU A 17 0.24 -0.98 17.78
CA GLU A 17 1.41 -0.40 18.44
C GLU A 17 2.56 -0.16 17.46
N LEU A 18 2.84 -1.12 16.60
CA LEU A 18 3.89 -0.99 15.58
C LEU A 18 3.61 0.18 14.64
N VAL A 19 2.42 0.24 14.08
CA VAL A 19 2.02 1.29 13.12
C VAL A 19 2.04 2.66 13.77
N LYS A 20 1.51 2.76 14.98
CA LYS A 20 1.37 4.04 15.67
C LYS A 20 2.71 4.61 16.16
N ASN A 21 3.58 3.75 16.70
CA ASN A 21 4.71 4.22 17.50
C ASN A 21 6.09 3.79 17.00
N LYS A 22 6.22 2.72 16.22
CA LYS A 22 7.52 2.12 15.96
C LYS A 22 7.96 2.08 14.50
N LEU A 23 7.03 1.97 13.57
CA LEU A 23 7.39 1.86 12.16
C LEU A 23 7.50 3.24 11.51
N ASP A 24 8.56 3.47 10.75
CA ASP A 24 8.73 4.71 10.00
C ASP A 24 7.86 4.75 8.75
N ILE A 25 7.65 3.60 8.13
CA ILE A 25 6.81 3.45 6.95
C ILE A 25 5.95 2.21 7.12
N THR A 26 4.65 2.34 6.90
CA THR A 26 3.72 1.21 6.89
C THR A 26 3.08 1.09 5.52
N PHE A 27 3.16 -0.11 4.94
CA PHE A 27 2.42 -0.47 3.73
C PHE A 27 1.30 -1.41 4.11
N ALA A 28 0.09 -1.11 3.67
CA ALA A 28 -1.08 -1.93 3.94
C ALA A 28 -2.10 -1.77 2.82
N ASN A 29 -3.05 -2.72 2.72
CA ASN A 29 -4.21 -2.50 1.88
C ASN A 29 -5.36 -1.92 2.72
N GLU A 30 -6.43 -1.51 2.04
CA GLU A 30 -7.60 -0.91 2.69
C GLU A 30 -8.21 -1.83 3.74
N GLU A 31 -8.37 -3.13 3.42
CA GLU A 31 -8.96 -4.11 4.35
C GLU A 31 -8.11 -4.29 5.61
N GLU A 32 -6.81 -4.36 5.45
CA GLU A 32 -5.88 -4.48 6.58
C GLU A 32 -5.99 -3.28 7.53
N MET A 33 -6.02 -2.07 6.97
CA MET A 33 -6.16 -0.85 7.78
C MET A 33 -7.54 -0.74 8.42
N MET A 34 -8.60 -1.07 7.68
CA MET A 34 -9.96 -1.07 8.22
C MET A 34 -10.07 -2.04 9.41
N SER A 35 -9.48 -3.23 9.27
CA SER A 35 -9.45 -4.23 10.34
C SER A 35 -8.62 -3.76 11.54
N LEU A 36 -7.46 -3.17 11.29
CA LEU A 36 -6.54 -2.75 12.35
C LEU A 36 -7.19 -1.80 13.35
N ILE A 37 -7.99 -0.85 12.87
CA ILE A 37 -8.62 0.17 13.71
C ILE A 37 -10.13 -0.04 13.89
N ASN A 38 -10.67 -1.17 13.45
CA ASN A 38 -12.11 -1.44 13.47
C ASN A 38 -12.93 -0.35 12.78
N ALA A 39 -12.42 0.19 11.68
CA ALA A 39 -13.07 1.26 10.94
C ALA A 39 -14.27 0.73 10.14
N LYS A 40 -15.31 1.54 10.03
CA LYS A 40 -16.48 1.27 9.20
C LYS A 40 -16.39 1.94 7.84
N THR A 41 -15.57 2.99 7.74
CA THR A 41 -15.39 3.75 6.51
C THR A 41 -13.91 4.02 6.28
N PHE A 42 -13.53 4.23 5.02
CA PHE A 42 -12.16 4.58 4.69
C PHE A 42 -11.78 5.97 5.22
N GLN A 43 -12.75 6.87 5.37
CA GLN A 43 -12.50 8.19 5.95
C GLN A 43 -11.97 8.08 7.39
N GLU A 44 -12.43 7.10 8.15
CA GLU A 44 -11.88 6.83 9.50
C GLU A 44 -10.42 6.42 9.44
N VAL A 45 -10.03 5.65 8.43
CA VAL A 45 -8.62 5.28 8.19
C VAL A 45 -7.78 6.51 7.87
N ILE A 46 -8.27 7.39 7.02
CA ILE A 46 -7.58 8.65 6.69
C ILE A 46 -7.39 9.50 7.95
N SER A 47 -8.45 9.67 8.75
CA SER A 47 -8.39 10.47 9.98
C SER A 47 -7.36 9.91 10.98
N PHE A 48 -7.38 8.61 11.19
CA PHE A 48 -6.40 7.92 12.02
C PHE A 48 -4.96 8.14 11.50
N SER A 49 -4.77 7.95 10.21
CA SER A 49 -3.45 8.04 9.58
C SER A 49 -2.89 9.47 9.63
N LYS A 50 -3.74 10.50 9.57
CA LYS A 50 -3.33 11.89 9.68
C LYS A 50 -2.74 12.25 11.05
N GLU A 51 -3.17 11.57 12.10
CA GLU A 51 -2.68 11.81 13.46
C GLU A 51 -1.31 11.17 13.69
N ILE A 52 -0.91 10.23 12.83
CA ILE A 52 0.37 9.55 12.94
C ILE A 52 1.43 10.35 12.17
N LYS A 53 2.57 10.62 12.82
CA LYS A 53 3.67 11.38 12.20
C LYS A 53 4.52 10.54 11.25
N LYS A 54 4.20 9.28 11.09
CA LYS A 54 4.91 8.34 10.22
C LYS A 54 4.22 8.25 8.87
N LEU A 55 4.94 7.74 7.88
CA LEU A 55 4.38 7.54 6.55
C LEU A 55 3.52 6.28 6.51
N ILE A 56 2.27 6.43 6.08
CA ILE A 56 1.36 5.31 5.86
C ILE A 56 0.96 5.30 4.39
N VAL A 57 1.16 4.16 3.74
CA VAL A 57 0.85 3.98 2.32
C VAL A 57 -0.18 2.85 2.20
N ILE A 58 -1.32 3.15 1.60
CA ILE A 58 -2.47 2.26 1.56
C ILE A 58 -2.87 2.01 0.11
N THR A 59 -2.89 0.72 -0.27
CA THR A 59 -3.41 0.30 -1.58
C THR A 59 -4.91 0.05 -1.46
N ARG A 60 -5.66 0.38 -2.49
CA ARG A 60 -7.12 0.34 -2.49
C ARG A 60 -7.69 -0.41 -3.70
N GLY A 61 -6.95 -1.37 -4.23
CA GLY A 61 -7.40 -2.14 -5.41
C GLY A 61 -7.69 -1.22 -6.59
N GLU A 62 -8.87 -1.32 -7.16
CA GLU A 62 -9.29 -0.52 -8.31
C GLU A 62 -9.34 0.99 -8.05
N LYS A 63 -9.40 1.38 -6.80
CA LYS A 63 -9.43 2.80 -6.40
C LYS A 63 -8.04 3.44 -6.33
N GLY A 64 -6.99 2.67 -6.58
CA GLY A 64 -5.63 3.19 -6.60
C GLY A 64 -4.91 3.08 -5.27
N ALA A 65 -4.18 4.12 -4.88
CA ALA A 65 -3.38 4.13 -3.66
C ALA A 65 -3.31 5.52 -3.05
N VAL A 66 -3.07 5.56 -1.74
CA VAL A 66 -3.02 6.79 -0.94
C VAL A 66 -1.76 6.77 -0.09
N SER A 67 -1.12 7.90 0.02
CA SER A 67 0.01 8.12 0.92
C SER A 67 -0.33 9.23 1.91
N ILE A 68 -0.11 8.99 3.19
CA ILE A 68 -0.43 9.95 4.26
C ILE A 68 0.82 10.15 5.12
N LYS A 69 1.28 11.39 5.18
CA LYS A 69 2.44 11.75 6.00
C LYS A 69 2.23 13.14 6.62
N GLU A 70 2.33 13.22 7.93
CA GLU A 70 2.21 14.48 8.67
C GLU A 70 0.94 15.27 8.32
N GLY A 71 -0.17 14.57 8.17
CA GLY A 71 -1.45 15.18 7.81
C GLY A 71 -1.66 15.42 6.32
N ASN A 72 -0.64 15.24 5.49
CA ASN A 72 -0.74 15.44 4.04
C ASN A 72 -1.17 14.15 3.34
N VAL A 73 -2.23 14.22 2.55
CA VAL A 73 -2.79 13.09 1.81
C VAL A 73 -2.50 13.27 0.33
N THR A 74 -1.90 12.26 -0.28
CA THR A 74 -1.64 12.22 -1.73
C THR A 74 -2.29 10.95 -2.28
N GLU A 75 -3.06 11.09 -3.35
CA GLU A 75 -3.78 9.96 -3.96
C GLU A 75 -3.42 9.81 -5.43
N VAL A 76 -3.38 8.57 -5.90
CA VAL A 76 -3.28 8.27 -7.33
C VAL A 76 -4.28 7.17 -7.68
N GLY A 77 -4.91 7.27 -8.86
CA GLY A 77 -5.74 6.21 -9.41
C GLY A 77 -4.89 5.13 -10.07
N ILE A 78 -5.52 4.07 -10.53
CA ILE A 78 -4.86 3.05 -11.32
C ILE A 78 -5.33 3.12 -12.78
N LYS A 79 -4.54 2.50 -13.66
CA LYS A 79 -4.91 2.34 -15.05
C LYS A 79 -6.14 1.43 -15.15
N LYS A 80 -7.19 1.88 -15.82
CA LYS A 80 -8.41 1.10 -16.01
C LYS A 80 -8.19 -0.01 -17.03
N ASN A 81 -9.05 -1.04 -16.99
CA ASN A 81 -9.05 -2.15 -17.94
C ASN A 81 -7.80 -3.04 -17.88
N LEU A 82 -7.25 -3.24 -16.68
CA LEU A 82 -6.19 -4.22 -16.47
C LEU A 82 -6.74 -5.63 -16.61
N ASN A 83 -6.02 -6.47 -17.33
CA ASN A 83 -6.33 -7.90 -17.40
C ASN A 83 -5.73 -8.59 -16.18
N ILE A 84 -6.52 -8.76 -15.13
CA ILE A 84 -6.07 -9.35 -13.87
C ILE A 84 -6.01 -10.85 -14.01
N VAL A 85 -4.80 -11.43 -13.93
CA VAL A 85 -4.55 -12.87 -13.97
C VAL A 85 -4.29 -13.41 -12.56
N ASP A 86 -3.47 -12.71 -11.77
CA ASP A 86 -3.05 -13.17 -10.45
C ASP A 86 -2.73 -11.96 -9.56
N LEU A 87 -3.23 -11.98 -8.32
CA LEU A 87 -2.98 -10.92 -7.34
C LEU A 87 -1.77 -11.20 -6.45
N THR A 88 -1.13 -12.36 -6.61
CA THR A 88 0.01 -12.77 -5.79
C THR A 88 1.18 -11.78 -5.93
N GLY A 89 1.65 -11.26 -4.82
CA GLY A 89 2.81 -10.37 -4.79
C GLY A 89 2.55 -8.93 -5.19
N ALA A 90 1.29 -8.56 -5.50
CA ALA A 90 0.97 -7.20 -5.90
C ALA A 90 1.35 -6.17 -4.82
N GLY A 91 1.06 -6.46 -3.56
CA GLY A 91 1.41 -5.59 -2.44
C GLY A 91 2.92 -5.43 -2.24
N ASP A 92 3.66 -6.52 -2.39
CA ASP A 92 5.13 -6.52 -2.25
C ASP A 92 5.79 -5.70 -3.36
N LEU A 93 5.33 -5.84 -4.60
CA LEU A 93 5.85 -5.06 -5.71
C LEU A 93 5.43 -3.60 -5.66
N PHE A 94 4.25 -3.31 -5.13
CA PHE A 94 3.86 -1.93 -4.88
C PHE A 94 4.84 -1.28 -3.89
N ALA A 95 5.12 -1.94 -2.77
CA ALA A 95 6.06 -1.44 -1.76
C ALA A 95 7.46 -1.24 -2.36
N ALA A 96 7.93 -2.20 -3.15
CA ALA A 96 9.23 -2.11 -3.82
C ALA A 96 9.29 -0.90 -4.77
N GLY A 97 8.26 -0.67 -5.56
CA GLY A 97 8.19 0.48 -6.48
C GLY A 97 8.17 1.80 -5.72
N TYR A 98 7.40 1.88 -4.64
CA TYR A 98 7.32 3.07 -3.81
C TYR A 98 8.69 3.39 -3.17
N LEU A 99 9.35 2.40 -2.59
CA LEU A 99 10.67 2.56 -1.97
C LEU A 99 11.73 2.94 -3.00
N HIS A 100 11.67 2.38 -4.20
CA HIS A 100 12.54 2.79 -5.31
C HIS A 100 12.40 4.29 -5.59
N GLY A 101 11.17 4.79 -5.59
CA GLY A 101 10.91 6.21 -5.76
C GLY A 101 11.54 7.05 -4.66
N ILE A 102 11.40 6.63 -3.39
CA ILE A 102 12.01 7.34 -2.25
C ILE A 102 13.53 7.41 -2.43
N LEU A 103 14.18 6.30 -2.78
CA LEU A 103 15.63 6.23 -2.95
C LEU A 103 16.14 7.09 -4.12
N ASN A 104 15.28 7.40 -5.07
CA ASN A 104 15.62 8.23 -6.22
C ASN A 104 15.04 9.66 -6.12
N ASN A 105 14.61 10.06 -4.93
CA ASN A 105 14.10 11.40 -4.63
C ASN A 105 12.86 11.79 -5.45
N PHE A 106 12.00 10.83 -5.78
CA PHE A 106 10.73 11.10 -6.43
C PHE A 106 9.79 11.84 -5.49
N SER A 107 8.87 12.62 -6.05
CA SER A 107 7.76 13.17 -5.28
C SER A 107 6.89 12.04 -4.72
N THR A 108 6.09 12.33 -3.69
CA THR A 108 5.16 11.35 -3.12
C THR A 108 4.20 10.80 -4.19
N GLU A 109 3.68 11.66 -5.05
CA GLU A 109 2.82 11.25 -6.17
C GLU A 109 3.55 10.28 -7.11
N ASP A 110 4.79 10.58 -7.47
CA ASP A 110 5.58 9.72 -8.36
C ASP A 110 5.96 8.39 -7.70
N CYS A 111 6.19 8.39 -6.38
CA CYS A 111 6.38 7.15 -5.63
C CYS A 111 5.14 6.26 -5.70
N LEU A 112 3.95 6.84 -5.51
CA LEU A 112 2.68 6.13 -5.63
C LEU A 112 2.47 5.58 -7.04
N LYS A 113 2.78 6.38 -8.06
CA LYS A 113 2.68 5.96 -9.46
C LYS A 113 3.63 4.81 -9.77
N LYS A 114 4.85 4.84 -9.25
CA LYS A 114 5.82 3.77 -9.45
C LYS A 114 5.36 2.47 -8.77
N GLY A 115 4.85 2.57 -7.55
CA GLY A 115 4.26 1.42 -6.85
C GLY A 115 3.09 0.82 -7.64
N THR A 116 2.18 1.66 -8.09
CA THR A 116 1.02 1.24 -8.90
C THR A 116 1.47 0.57 -10.21
N GLU A 117 2.47 1.14 -10.89
CA GLU A 117 3.03 0.56 -12.11
C GLU A 117 3.57 -0.85 -11.87
N MET A 118 4.38 -1.02 -10.83
CA MET A 118 4.99 -2.31 -10.52
C MET A 118 3.94 -3.37 -10.14
N SER A 119 2.96 -3.00 -9.31
CA SER A 119 1.89 -3.93 -8.93
C SER A 119 0.99 -4.28 -10.12
N SER A 120 0.71 -3.31 -10.99
CA SER A 120 -0.09 -3.54 -12.20
C SER A 120 0.56 -4.52 -13.16
N LYS A 121 1.87 -4.50 -13.27
CA LYS A 121 2.60 -5.47 -14.10
C LYS A 121 2.46 -6.89 -13.57
N VAL A 122 2.55 -7.10 -12.26
CA VAL A 122 2.50 -8.44 -11.68
C VAL A 122 1.10 -9.04 -11.69
N ILE A 123 0.05 -8.26 -11.50
CA ILE A 123 -1.33 -8.79 -11.50
C ILE A 123 -1.80 -9.25 -12.87
N GLN A 124 -1.09 -8.89 -13.93
CA GLN A 124 -1.39 -9.31 -15.30
C GLN A 124 -0.67 -10.60 -15.72
N GLN A 125 0.04 -11.24 -14.80
CA GLN A 125 0.75 -12.49 -15.05
C GLN A 125 0.60 -13.44 -13.86
N ILE A 126 0.92 -14.71 -14.05
CA ILE A 126 0.86 -15.70 -12.99
C ILE A 126 2.14 -15.67 -12.17
N GLY A 127 1.99 -15.61 -10.83
CA GLY A 127 3.09 -15.60 -9.89
C GLY A 127 3.50 -14.19 -9.47
N ALA A 128 4.41 -14.12 -8.49
CA ALA A 128 4.83 -12.87 -7.86
C ALA A 128 6.04 -12.21 -8.53
N ARG A 129 6.59 -12.81 -9.57
CA ARG A 129 7.76 -12.29 -10.28
C ARG A 129 7.37 -11.76 -11.65
N LEU A 130 7.96 -10.65 -12.02
CA LEU A 130 7.80 -10.11 -13.36
C LEU A 130 8.54 -10.99 -14.38
N ASN A 131 7.93 -11.16 -15.54
CA ASN A 131 8.59 -11.80 -16.66
C ASN A 131 9.45 -10.78 -17.39
N TRP A 132 10.75 -10.91 -17.25
CA TRP A 132 11.73 -10.01 -17.88
C TRP A 132 12.29 -10.66 -19.14
N ASN A 133 11.47 -10.74 -20.19
CA ASN A 133 11.92 -11.30 -21.45
C ASN A 133 13.07 -10.46 -22.00
N GLY A 134 14.22 -11.10 -22.19
CA GLY A 134 15.40 -10.43 -22.71
C GLY A 134 16.27 -9.72 -21.68
N TYR A 135 15.99 -9.95 -20.43
CA TYR A 135 16.83 -9.45 -19.35
C TYR A 135 17.60 -10.55 -18.68
#